data_ee722b73fa40bdba7360c19834c335df
#
_entry.id   ee722b73fa40bdba7360c19834c335df
#
_cell.length_a   1.000
_cell.length_b   1.000
_cell.length_c   1.000
_cell.angle_alpha   90.00
_cell.angle_beta   90.00
_cell.angle_gamma   90.00
#
_symmetry.space_group_name_H-M   'P 1'
#
loop_
_entity.id
_entity.type
_entity.pdbx_description
1 polymer ?
#
loop_
_entity_poly.entity_id
_entity_poly.type
_entity_poly.pdbx_seq_one_letter_code
_entity_poly.pdbx_strand_id
1 'polypeptide(L)'
;MKKLILAIIGLVVPAALCFGSSQPSETVRYRVMYKWGLINKQAGHAVISLRDDGSHYTSQLVGHSEPWADKFFTVRDTLNGTMHKDGLRPIFYEKKAHEGSEDKHDTVRFIYGDNGSVTGHCTRHVVKKGELKANQPQTLYAEGPTVDMLSSYYYMRNLPFNKWQKGHKESVTIFSGKRKETLTFEYNGIEFVQVGKKRYQCYHVTFKFTGDGGKKTSDNMDAWITTDSRRLPVQLEGKLVVGKVKCEIIN
;
A
#
# COMPACT_ATOMS: atom_id res chain seq x y z
N MET A 1 -8.04 -13.90 -4.68
CA MET A 1 -8.77 -12.64 -4.85
C MET A 1 -8.51 -11.67 -3.71
N LYS A 2 -8.67 -12.07 -2.42
CA LYS A 2 -8.58 -11.17 -1.25
C LYS A 2 -7.28 -10.35 -1.12
N LYS A 3 -6.12 -10.88 -1.52
CA LYS A 3 -4.83 -10.20 -1.33
C LYS A 3 -4.50 -9.12 -2.37
N LEU A 4 -5.14 -9.12 -3.52
CA LEU A 4 -4.75 -8.24 -4.62
C LEU A 4 -5.45 -6.89 -4.57
N ILE A 5 -6.71 -6.84 -4.15
CA ILE A 5 -7.41 -5.57 -3.94
C ILE A 5 -6.72 -4.80 -2.81
N LEU A 6 -6.26 -5.51 -1.76
CA LEU A 6 -5.51 -4.93 -0.66
C LEU A 6 -4.09 -4.48 -1.06
N ALA A 7 -3.40 -5.28 -1.90
CA ALA A 7 -2.05 -4.97 -2.34
C ALA A 7 -1.98 -3.75 -3.26
N ILE A 8 -3.06 -3.45 -3.99
CA ILE A 8 -3.17 -2.23 -4.80
C ILE A 8 -3.36 -0.98 -3.93
N ILE A 9 -3.90 -1.18 -2.72
CA ILE A 9 -4.20 -0.10 -1.78
C ILE A 9 -3.03 0.16 -0.80
N GLY A 10 -2.13 -0.80 -0.59
CA GLY A 10 -1.03 -0.70 0.36
C GLY A 10 0.34 -1.02 -0.24
N LEU A 11 1.08 -0.03 -0.68
CA LEU A 11 2.41 -0.10 -1.29
C LEU A 11 3.41 0.81 -0.55
N VAL A 12 4.57 0.58 -0.36
CA VAL A 12 5.82 -0.07 -0.49
C VAL A 12 7.07 0.79 -0.23
N VAL A 13 8.18 0.38 0.37
CA VAL A 13 9.62 0.37 0.08
C VAL A 13 10.69 0.79 1.05
N PRO A 14 11.99 0.42 0.94
CA PRO A 14 13.04 0.99 1.75
C PRO A 14 14.00 1.95 1.01
N ALA A 15 14.63 2.77 1.72
CA ALA A 15 16.03 3.18 1.85
C ALA A 15 16.10 4.38 2.79
N ALA A 16 17.06 4.36 3.69
CA ALA A 16 17.36 5.49 4.57
C ALA A 16 17.75 6.71 3.74
N LEU A 17 16.87 7.69 3.67
CA LEU A 17 17.17 9.02 3.14
C LEU A 17 16.60 10.03 4.13
N CYS A 18 17.48 10.88 4.65
CA CYS A 18 17.11 12.07 5.39
C CYS A 18 16.25 12.97 4.48
N PHE A 19 14.97 12.99 4.70
CA PHE A 19 14.06 13.94 4.03
C PHE A 19 13.54 14.92 5.07
N GLY A 20 14.21 16.06 5.14
CA GLY A 20 13.73 17.22 5.89
C GLY A 20 12.70 18.06 5.17
N SER A 21 11.93 17.54 4.22
CA SER A 21 10.85 18.27 3.56
C SER A 21 9.51 17.90 4.18
N SER A 22 8.84 18.88 4.78
CA SER A 22 7.47 18.69 5.24
C SER A 22 6.59 18.27 4.06
N GLN A 23 5.86 17.16 4.22
CA GLN A 23 4.88 16.75 3.23
C GLN A 23 3.64 17.63 3.39
N PRO A 24 3.14 18.26 2.33
CA PRO A 24 1.90 19.02 2.43
C PRO A 24 0.73 18.10 2.72
N SER A 25 -0.25 18.59 3.48
CA SER A 25 -1.52 17.88 3.62
C SER A 25 -2.16 17.69 2.25
N GLU A 26 -2.57 16.48 1.96
CA GLU A 26 -3.12 16.14 0.64
C GLU A 26 -4.26 15.13 0.72
N THR A 27 -5.08 15.11 -0.31
CA THR A 27 -6.09 14.07 -0.53
C THR A 27 -6.04 13.64 -1.99
N VAL A 28 -5.83 12.37 -2.21
CA VAL A 28 -5.75 11.75 -3.54
C VAL A 28 -6.89 10.75 -3.70
N ARG A 29 -7.58 10.79 -4.82
CA ARG A 29 -8.70 9.92 -5.14
C ARG A 29 -8.37 9.01 -6.31
N TYR A 30 -8.82 7.77 -6.20
CA TYR A 30 -8.62 6.75 -7.22
C TYR A 30 -9.95 6.10 -7.61
N ARG A 31 -10.14 5.85 -8.90
CA ARG A 31 -11.12 4.88 -9.40
C ARG A 31 -10.44 3.53 -9.56
N VAL A 32 -11.14 2.47 -9.19
CA VAL A 32 -10.69 1.09 -9.32
C VAL A 32 -11.43 0.45 -10.49
N MET A 33 -10.72 0.19 -11.58
CA MET A 33 -11.26 -0.44 -12.79
C MET A 33 -11.00 -1.94 -12.73
N TYR A 34 -11.99 -2.74 -13.10
CA TYR A 34 -11.86 -4.18 -13.29
C TYR A 34 -11.97 -4.53 -14.77
N LYS A 35 -11.03 -5.34 -15.25
CA LYS A 35 -11.01 -5.82 -16.65
C LYS A 35 -10.93 -7.34 -16.70
N TRP A 36 -11.88 -7.94 -17.40
CA TRP A 36 -11.91 -9.36 -17.73
C TRP A 36 -12.68 -9.61 -19.02
N GLY A 37 -12.03 -10.16 -20.03
CA GLY A 37 -12.62 -10.32 -21.36
C GLY A 37 -13.14 -8.98 -21.90
N LEU A 38 -14.44 -8.90 -22.17
CA LEU A 38 -15.12 -7.69 -22.65
C LEU A 38 -15.54 -6.75 -21.50
N ILE A 39 -15.44 -7.19 -20.25
CA ILE A 39 -15.78 -6.35 -19.09
C ILE A 39 -14.61 -5.39 -18.84
N ASN A 40 -14.92 -4.08 -18.86
CA ASN A 40 -14.02 -3.01 -18.44
C ASN A 40 -14.87 -1.96 -17.71
N LYS A 41 -15.01 -2.11 -16.41
CA LYS A 41 -15.96 -1.34 -15.62
C LYS A 41 -15.35 -0.89 -14.29
N GLN A 42 -15.74 0.28 -13.80
CA GLN A 42 -15.36 0.71 -12.47
C GLN A 42 -15.94 -0.24 -11.42
N ALA A 43 -15.07 -0.84 -10.62
CA ALA A 43 -15.45 -1.81 -9.59
C ALA A 43 -15.38 -1.23 -8.18
N GLY A 44 -14.79 -0.04 -8.03
CA GLY A 44 -14.67 0.62 -6.75
C GLY A 44 -13.96 1.97 -6.84
N HIS A 45 -13.77 2.56 -5.70
CA HIS A 45 -12.98 3.78 -5.53
C HIS A 45 -12.18 3.73 -4.22
N ALA A 46 -11.12 4.51 -4.16
CA ALA A 46 -10.33 4.70 -2.95
C ALA A 46 -9.96 6.17 -2.77
N VAL A 47 -9.88 6.59 -1.52
CA VAL A 47 -9.41 7.93 -1.14
C VAL A 47 -8.29 7.76 -0.14
N ILE A 48 -7.14 8.34 -0.41
CA ILE A 48 -6.02 8.41 0.52
C ILE A 48 -5.77 9.85 0.92
N SER A 49 -5.61 10.10 2.20
CA SER A 49 -5.34 11.43 2.74
C SER A 49 -4.14 11.42 3.67
N LEU A 50 -3.39 12.51 3.66
CA LEU A 50 -2.30 12.79 4.58
C LEU A 50 -2.59 14.14 5.25
N ARG A 51 -2.39 14.22 6.56
CA ARG A 51 -2.48 15.47 7.33
C ARG A 51 -1.24 15.63 8.19
N ASP A 52 -0.73 16.84 8.22
CA ASP A 52 0.28 17.26 9.18
C ASP A 52 -0.45 17.80 10.42
N ASP A 53 -0.26 17.16 11.59
CA ASP A 53 -0.84 17.62 12.86
C ASP A 53 0.12 18.50 13.68
N GLY A 54 1.26 18.88 13.10
CA GLY A 54 2.32 19.64 13.76
C GLY A 54 3.43 18.76 14.33
N SER A 55 3.10 17.63 14.95
CA SER A 55 4.05 16.70 15.58
C SER A 55 4.32 15.45 14.72
N HIS A 56 3.31 14.97 14.06
CA HIS A 56 3.33 13.75 13.25
C HIS A 56 2.57 13.93 11.93
N TYR A 57 2.66 12.94 11.05
CA TYR A 57 1.71 12.78 9.96
C TYR A 57 0.66 11.75 10.34
N THR A 58 -0.61 12.08 10.10
CA THR A 58 -1.71 11.12 10.13
C THR A 58 -2.18 10.85 8.72
N SER A 59 -2.40 9.59 8.39
CA SER A 59 -2.91 9.18 7.08
C SER A 59 -4.10 8.26 7.22
N GLN A 60 -5.01 8.37 6.26
CA GLN A 60 -6.15 7.47 6.14
C GLN A 60 -6.32 7.05 4.68
N LEU A 61 -6.63 5.77 4.49
CA LEU A 61 -7.10 5.25 3.22
C LEU A 61 -8.48 4.63 3.43
N VAL A 62 -9.44 5.01 2.58
CA VAL A 62 -10.79 4.44 2.55
C VAL A 62 -11.04 3.87 1.17
N GLY A 63 -11.41 2.59 1.11
CA GLY A 63 -11.68 1.87 -0.13
C GLY A 63 -13.06 1.21 -0.12
N HIS A 64 -13.80 1.39 -1.20
CA HIS A 64 -15.16 0.85 -1.38
C HIS A 64 -15.32 0.22 -2.74
N SER A 65 -15.97 -0.95 -2.78
CA SER A 65 -16.46 -1.54 -4.04
C SER A 65 -17.80 -0.93 -4.46
N GLU A 66 -18.04 -0.92 -5.78
CA GLU A 66 -19.32 -0.49 -6.36
C GLU A 66 -20.41 -1.54 -6.14
N PRO A 67 -21.72 -1.16 -6.09
CA PRO A 67 -22.83 -2.08 -5.82
C PRO A 67 -22.90 -3.29 -6.74
N TRP A 68 -22.49 -3.15 -8.01
CA TRP A 68 -22.47 -4.29 -8.92
C TRP A 68 -21.34 -5.27 -8.60
N ALA A 69 -20.19 -4.77 -8.12
CA ALA A 69 -19.03 -5.58 -7.74
C ALA A 69 -19.27 -6.29 -6.40
N ASP A 70 -20.06 -5.72 -5.50
CA ASP A 70 -20.45 -6.31 -4.22
C ASP A 70 -21.14 -7.67 -4.40
N LYS A 71 -21.84 -7.87 -5.51
CA LYS A 71 -22.47 -9.17 -5.84
C LYS A 71 -21.44 -10.30 -5.98
N PHE A 72 -20.19 -9.98 -6.25
CA PHE A 72 -19.10 -10.94 -6.39
C PHE A 72 -18.15 -10.89 -5.20
N PHE A 73 -17.80 -9.69 -4.75
CA PHE A 73 -16.88 -9.51 -3.64
C PHE A 73 -16.98 -8.07 -3.08
N THR A 74 -17.56 -7.96 -1.90
CA THR A 74 -17.68 -6.68 -1.17
C THR A 74 -16.34 -6.24 -0.62
N VAL A 75 -16.01 -4.95 -0.72
CA VAL A 75 -14.87 -4.30 -0.07
C VAL A 75 -15.34 -3.02 0.63
N ARG A 76 -15.09 -2.93 1.93
CA ARG A 76 -15.27 -1.74 2.77
C ARG A 76 -14.09 -1.68 3.72
N ASP A 77 -13.04 -1.03 3.28
CA ASP A 77 -11.77 -1.01 3.99
C ASP A 77 -11.44 0.40 4.45
N THR A 78 -10.97 0.52 5.68
CA THR A 78 -10.36 1.73 6.24
C THR A 78 -9.02 1.37 6.85
N LEU A 79 -7.96 2.04 6.38
CA LEU A 79 -6.63 1.96 6.95
C LEU A 79 -6.30 3.32 7.57
N ASN A 80 -5.82 3.32 8.80
CA ASN A 80 -5.35 4.51 9.49
C ASN A 80 -3.87 4.34 9.83
N GLY A 81 -3.09 5.40 9.75
CA GLY A 81 -1.68 5.39 10.08
C GLY A 81 -1.23 6.68 10.74
N THR A 82 -0.29 6.57 11.66
CA THR A 82 0.46 7.69 12.22
C THR A 82 1.93 7.46 11.96
N MET A 83 2.65 8.49 11.51
CA MET A 83 4.05 8.40 11.12
C MET A 83 4.85 9.56 11.71
N HIS A 84 6.11 9.30 12.05
CA HIS A 84 7.07 10.36 12.34
C HIS A 84 7.27 11.25 11.12
N LYS A 85 7.49 12.54 11.33
CA LYS A 85 7.85 13.48 10.26
C LYS A 85 9.21 13.15 9.66
N ASP A 86 10.14 12.71 10.50
CA ASP A 86 11.44 12.24 10.07
C ASP A 86 11.35 10.83 9.47
N GLY A 87 11.67 10.74 8.19
CA GLY A 87 11.75 9.49 7.46
C GLY A 87 10.41 8.76 7.25
N LEU A 88 9.26 9.35 7.61
CA LEU A 88 7.92 8.76 7.49
C LEU A 88 7.82 7.37 8.16
N ARG A 89 8.59 7.16 9.23
CA ARG A 89 8.58 5.90 9.98
C ARG A 89 7.26 5.70 10.69
N PRO A 90 6.57 4.56 10.53
CA PRO A 90 5.28 4.34 11.18
C PRO A 90 5.40 4.32 12.71
N ILE A 91 4.41 4.87 13.38
CA ILE A 91 4.21 4.81 14.84
C ILE A 91 3.10 3.83 15.15
N PHE A 92 2.00 3.97 14.42
CA PHE A 92 0.81 3.15 14.58
C PHE A 92 0.12 2.92 13.25
N TYR A 93 -0.39 1.72 13.06
CA TYR A 93 -1.20 1.31 11.93
C TYR A 93 -2.43 0.56 12.41
N GLU A 94 -3.57 0.83 11.79
CA GLU A 94 -4.83 0.13 12.00
C GLU A 94 -5.49 -0.16 10.66
N LYS A 95 -6.00 -1.37 10.51
CA LYS A 95 -6.84 -1.78 9.39
C LYS A 95 -8.18 -2.28 9.92
N LYS A 96 -9.26 -1.68 9.47
CA LYS A 96 -10.63 -2.19 9.59
C LYS A 96 -11.11 -2.53 8.19
N ALA A 97 -11.47 -3.79 7.97
CA ALA A 97 -11.86 -4.26 6.64
C ALA A 97 -13.03 -5.22 6.69
N HIS A 98 -14.00 -4.96 5.81
CA HIS A 98 -15.04 -5.93 5.47
C HIS A 98 -14.81 -6.41 4.03
N GLU A 99 -14.33 -7.63 3.88
CA GLU A 99 -13.91 -8.20 2.60
C GLU A 99 -14.70 -9.51 2.31
N GLY A 100 -15.70 -9.41 1.45
CA GLY A 100 -16.60 -10.52 1.15
C GLY A 100 -17.39 -10.94 2.39
N SER A 101 -17.03 -12.04 3.04
CA SER A 101 -17.67 -12.52 4.28
C SER A 101 -16.75 -12.46 5.49
N GLU A 102 -15.67 -11.69 5.41
CA GLU A 102 -14.68 -11.56 6.49
C GLU A 102 -14.62 -10.13 6.99
N ASP A 103 -14.79 -9.97 8.32
CA ASP A 103 -14.49 -8.74 9.04
C ASP A 103 -13.13 -8.89 9.71
N LYS A 104 -12.27 -7.89 9.55
CA LYS A 104 -10.90 -7.88 10.07
C LYS A 104 -10.62 -6.58 10.78
N HIS A 105 -9.95 -6.69 11.91
CA HIS A 105 -9.37 -5.57 12.62
C HIS A 105 -7.94 -5.94 12.99
N ASP A 106 -6.99 -5.37 12.28
CA ASP A 106 -5.56 -5.58 12.50
C ASP A 106 -4.94 -4.25 12.99
N THR A 107 -4.06 -4.30 14.01
CA THR A 107 -3.27 -3.15 14.44
C THR A 107 -1.79 -3.50 14.50
N VAL A 108 -0.93 -2.50 14.36
CA VAL A 108 0.52 -2.60 14.61
C VAL A 108 0.98 -1.33 15.32
N ARG A 109 1.63 -1.50 16.48
CA ARG A 109 2.36 -0.44 17.16
C ARG A 109 3.86 -0.69 16.98
N PHE A 110 4.56 0.30 16.45
CA PHE A 110 5.99 0.21 16.15
C PHE A 110 6.83 0.75 17.30
N ILE A 111 7.92 0.03 17.64
CA ILE A 111 8.94 0.43 18.59
C ILE A 111 10.29 0.30 17.88
N TYR A 112 11.10 1.33 17.98
CA TYR A 112 12.42 1.43 17.35
C TYR A 112 13.52 1.32 18.39
N GLY A 113 14.48 0.43 18.19
CA GLY A 113 15.69 0.32 19.01
C GLY A 113 16.85 1.12 18.41
N ASP A 114 17.81 1.48 19.26
CA ASP A 114 18.99 2.30 18.90
C ASP A 114 19.91 1.62 17.87
N ASN A 115 19.87 0.28 17.79
CA ASN A 115 20.62 -0.54 16.84
C ASN A 115 19.94 -0.69 15.46
N GLY A 116 18.84 0.05 15.20
CA GLY A 116 18.07 -0.07 13.97
C GLY A 116 17.08 -1.24 13.96
N SER A 117 16.90 -1.92 15.09
CA SER A 117 15.85 -2.94 15.23
C SER A 117 14.46 -2.31 15.28
N VAL A 118 13.46 -3.04 14.79
CA VAL A 118 12.05 -2.63 14.80
C VAL A 118 11.21 -3.75 15.34
N THR A 119 10.44 -3.45 16.38
CA THR A 119 9.46 -4.36 16.97
C THR A 119 8.06 -3.89 16.66
N GLY A 120 7.20 -4.75 16.12
CA GLY A 120 5.80 -4.50 15.88
C GLY A 120 4.92 -5.29 16.86
N HIS A 121 4.25 -4.61 17.78
CA HIS A 121 3.20 -5.23 18.59
C HIS A 121 1.89 -5.20 17.83
N CYS A 122 1.43 -6.38 17.44
CA CYS A 122 0.26 -6.55 16.58
C CYS A 122 -0.91 -7.13 17.37
N THR A 123 -2.11 -6.67 17.06
CA THR A 123 -3.35 -7.38 17.39
C THR A 123 -4.04 -7.77 16.10
N ARG A 124 -4.72 -8.90 16.13
CA ARG A 124 -5.46 -9.39 14.98
C ARG A 124 -6.78 -10.00 15.41
N HIS A 125 -7.88 -9.43 14.94
CA HIS A 125 -9.23 -9.95 15.13
C HIS A 125 -9.85 -10.24 13.76
N VAL A 126 -10.34 -11.46 13.57
CA VAL A 126 -10.96 -11.87 12.30
C VAL A 126 -12.22 -12.67 12.59
N VAL A 127 -13.34 -12.18 12.07
CA VAL A 127 -14.61 -12.89 12.03
C VAL A 127 -14.92 -13.26 10.58
N LYS A 128 -15.34 -14.47 10.33
CA LYS A 128 -15.73 -14.96 9.01
C LYS A 128 -17.07 -15.69 9.08
N LYS A 129 -18.05 -15.20 8.36
CA LYS A 129 -19.43 -15.74 8.39
C LYS A 129 -19.98 -15.86 9.83
N GLY A 130 -19.71 -14.84 10.67
CA GLY A 130 -20.13 -14.83 12.08
C GLY A 130 -19.24 -15.63 13.04
N GLU A 131 -18.25 -16.39 12.55
CA GLU A 131 -17.36 -17.20 13.39
C GLU A 131 -16.02 -16.51 13.62
N LEU A 132 -15.54 -16.49 14.86
CA LEU A 132 -14.21 -15.99 15.21
C LEU A 132 -13.13 -16.92 14.63
N LYS A 133 -12.24 -16.38 13.80
CA LYS A 133 -11.15 -17.12 13.14
C LYS A 133 -9.76 -16.75 13.66
N ALA A 134 -9.60 -15.58 14.24
CA ALA A 134 -8.38 -15.16 14.91
C ALA A 134 -8.69 -14.07 15.93
N ASN A 135 -8.08 -14.17 17.09
CA ASN A 135 -8.14 -13.15 18.15
C ASN A 135 -6.90 -13.32 19.04
N GLN A 136 -5.74 -12.94 18.54
CA GLN A 136 -4.50 -13.10 19.31
C GLN A 136 -3.51 -11.98 19.00
N PRO A 137 -2.79 -11.53 20.04
CA PRO A 137 -1.63 -10.66 19.85
C PRO A 137 -0.48 -11.45 19.26
N GLN A 138 0.40 -10.76 18.56
CA GLN A 138 1.69 -11.29 18.12
C GLN A 138 2.73 -10.17 18.11
N THR A 139 4.00 -10.54 18.21
CA THR A 139 5.11 -9.62 18.08
C THR A 139 5.92 -9.98 16.84
N LEU A 140 6.20 -8.98 16.01
CA LEU A 140 7.01 -9.10 14.81
C LEU A 140 8.32 -8.36 15.01
N TYR A 141 9.41 -8.91 14.46
CA TYR A 141 10.74 -8.35 14.57
C TYR A 141 11.38 -8.16 13.20
N ALA A 142 12.07 -7.03 13.01
CA ALA A 142 12.84 -6.74 11.82
C ALA A 142 14.08 -5.91 12.18
N GLU A 143 15.03 -5.86 11.27
CA GLU A 143 16.15 -4.94 11.27
C GLU A 143 16.05 -4.02 10.06
N GLY A 144 16.44 -2.76 10.23
CA GLY A 144 16.42 -1.76 9.18
C GLY A 144 15.03 -1.22 8.86
N PRO A 145 14.85 -0.62 7.69
CA PRO A 145 13.61 0.06 7.32
C PRO A 145 12.40 -0.88 7.34
N THR A 146 11.39 -0.49 8.09
CA THR A 146 10.16 -1.27 8.27
C THR A 146 8.95 -0.35 8.18
N VAL A 147 7.95 -0.75 7.41
CA VAL A 147 6.72 0.02 7.16
C VAL A 147 5.49 -0.85 7.40
N ASP A 148 4.33 -0.22 7.44
CA ASP A 148 3.03 -0.89 7.34
C ASP A 148 2.44 -0.77 5.92
N MET A 149 1.24 -1.32 5.72
CA MET A 149 0.57 -1.33 4.42
C MET A 149 0.19 0.07 3.93
N LEU A 150 -0.02 1.05 4.81
CA LEU A 150 -0.40 2.42 4.44
C LEU A 150 0.82 3.34 4.29
N SER A 151 1.75 3.29 5.24
CA SER A 151 2.98 4.09 5.18
C SER A 151 3.85 3.71 3.98
N SER A 152 3.73 2.48 3.50
CA SER A 152 4.39 2.02 2.29
C SER A 152 4.04 2.85 1.03
N TYR A 153 2.83 3.38 0.93
CA TYR A 153 2.44 4.29 -0.16
C TYR A 153 3.29 5.57 -0.17
N TYR A 154 3.52 6.18 0.99
CA TYR A 154 4.33 7.40 1.09
C TYR A 154 5.82 7.11 0.93
N TYR A 155 6.26 5.99 1.44
CA TYR A 155 7.63 5.57 1.29
C TYR A 155 8.01 5.35 -0.20
N MET A 156 7.19 4.69 -0.99
CA MET A 156 7.39 4.53 -2.43
C MET A 156 7.59 5.87 -3.14
N ARG A 157 6.80 6.87 -2.79
CA ARG A 157 6.88 8.22 -3.39
C ARG A 157 8.22 8.92 -3.12
N ASN A 158 8.91 8.54 -2.04
CA ASN A 158 10.16 9.14 -1.63
C ASN A 158 11.41 8.40 -2.14
N LEU A 159 11.24 7.36 -2.95
CA LEU A 159 12.38 6.66 -3.52
C LEU A 159 13.21 7.52 -4.48
N PRO A 160 14.53 7.35 -4.46
CA PRO A 160 15.42 8.12 -5.31
C PRO A 160 15.48 7.56 -6.75
N PHE A 161 14.34 7.39 -7.41
CA PHE A 161 14.25 6.85 -8.78
C PHE A 161 15.16 7.57 -9.78
N ASN A 162 15.40 8.86 -9.57
CA ASN A 162 16.30 9.66 -10.41
C ASN A 162 17.77 9.29 -10.27
N LYS A 163 18.14 8.49 -9.25
CA LYS A 163 19.49 7.95 -9.04
C LYS A 163 19.61 6.49 -9.46
N TRP A 164 18.51 5.85 -9.83
CA TRP A 164 18.48 4.42 -10.16
C TRP A 164 18.64 4.17 -11.65
N GLN A 165 19.34 3.10 -11.97
CA GLN A 165 19.36 2.54 -13.30
C GLN A 165 18.22 1.54 -13.47
N LYS A 166 17.74 1.38 -14.68
CA LYS A 166 16.74 0.35 -15.02
C LYS A 166 17.20 -1.04 -14.55
N GLY A 167 16.30 -1.76 -13.89
CA GLY A 167 16.59 -3.06 -13.27
C GLY A 167 17.08 -2.97 -11.82
N HIS A 168 17.28 -1.75 -11.27
CA HIS A 168 17.59 -1.60 -9.84
C HIS A 168 16.47 -2.20 -8.99
N LYS A 169 16.88 -2.96 -7.96
CA LYS A 169 15.96 -3.59 -7.02
C LYS A 169 16.20 -3.08 -5.61
N GLU A 170 15.12 -2.82 -4.92
CA GLU A 170 15.11 -2.39 -3.53
C GLU A 170 14.07 -3.20 -2.77
N SER A 171 14.27 -3.42 -1.46
CA SER A 171 13.33 -4.21 -0.65
C SER A 171 13.13 -3.62 0.73
N VAL A 172 11.94 -3.82 1.32
CA VAL A 172 11.57 -3.37 2.66
C VAL A 172 10.78 -4.41 3.41
N THR A 173 10.91 -4.39 4.72
CA THR A 173 10.05 -5.17 5.60
C THR A 173 8.69 -4.49 5.78
N ILE A 174 7.62 -5.28 5.71
CA ILE A 174 6.27 -4.84 6.04
C ILE A 174 5.74 -5.62 7.24
N PHE A 175 5.18 -4.89 8.19
CA PHE A 175 4.33 -5.44 9.23
C PHE A 175 2.87 -5.19 8.87
N SER A 176 2.18 -6.24 8.42
CA SER A 176 0.79 -6.14 7.95
C SER A 176 -0.27 -6.32 9.05
N GLY A 177 0.16 -6.46 10.32
CA GLY A 177 -0.71 -6.88 11.43
C GLY A 177 -0.94 -8.39 11.46
N LYS A 178 -0.87 -9.05 10.32
CA LYS A 178 -1.00 -10.51 10.19
C LYS A 178 0.35 -11.23 10.26
N ARG A 179 1.39 -10.64 9.69
CA ARG A 179 2.71 -11.24 9.54
C ARG A 179 3.74 -10.22 9.05
N LYS A 180 5.00 -10.63 9.11
CA LYS A 180 6.09 -9.98 8.42
C LYS A 180 6.09 -10.41 6.94
N GLU A 181 6.29 -9.47 6.04
CA GLU A 181 6.47 -9.70 4.60
C GLU A 181 7.60 -8.81 4.11
N THR A 182 8.22 -9.20 3.01
CA THR A 182 9.17 -8.36 2.26
C THR A 182 8.48 -7.86 1.02
N LEU A 183 8.60 -6.57 0.77
CA LEU A 183 8.16 -5.96 -0.44
C LEU A 183 9.36 -5.55 -1.27
N THR A 184 9.43 -6.07 -2.47
CA THR A 184 10.51 -5.81 -3.41
C THR A 184 10.00 -5.03 -4.60
N PHE A 185 10.78 -4.01 -5.00
CA PHE A 185 10.58 -3.20 -6.20
C PHE A 185 11.63 -3.49 -7.23
N GLU A 186 11.26 -3.30 -8.45
CA GLU A 186 12.15 -3.24 -9.59
C GLU A 186 11.83 -1.99 -10.41
N TYR A 187 12.80 -1.12 -10.60
CA TYR A 187 12.66 0.09 -11.40
C TYR A 187 12.81 -0.22 -12.89
N ASN A 188 11.81 0.10 -13.68
CA ASN A 188 11.75 -0.22 -15.11
C ASN A 188 12.10 0.98 -16.02
N GLY A 189 12.36 2.16 -15.46
CA GLY A 189 12.67 3.36 -16.23
C GLY A 189 11.54 4.39 -16.22
N ILE A 190 11.62 5.34 -17.13
CA ILE A 190 10.62 6.41 -17.31
C ILE A 190 9.72 6.07 -18.47
N GLU A 191 8.42 6.18 -18.26
CA GLU A 191 7.38 5.95 -19.26
C GLU A 191 6.34 7.08 -19.26
N PHE A 192 5.60 7.21 -20.36
CA PHE A 192 4.43 8.08 -20.44
C PHE A 192 3.16 7.24 -20.31
N VAL A 193 2.31 7.64 -19.38
CA VAL A 193 1.03 6.97 -19.13
C VAL A 193 -0.13 7.92 -19.36
N GLN A 194 -1.16 7.44 -20.03
CA GLN A 194 -2.40 8.16 -20.25
C GLN A 194 -3.43 7.75 -19.18
N VAL A 195 -3.85 8.72 -18.36
CA VAL A 195 -4.93 8.53 -17.39
C VAL A 195 -6.04 9.53 -17.67
N GLY A 196 -7.17 9.06 -18.13
CA GLY A 196 -8.24 9.90 -18.65
C GLY A 196 -7.76 10.73 -19.84
N LYS A 197 -7.89 12.05 -19.75
CA LYS A 197 -7.43 13.01 -20.80
C LYS A 197 -6.00 13.52 -20.59
N LYS A 198 -5.35 13.17 -19.49
CA LYS A 198 -4.02 13.65 -19.13
C LYS A 198 -2.94 12.62 -19.42
N ARG A 199 -1.80 13.09 -19.91
CA ARG A 199 -0.59 12.30 -20.12
C ARG A 199 0.43 12.68 -19.05
N TYR A 200 0.95 11.68 -18.34
CA TYR A 200 1.91 11.84 -17.26
C TYR A 200 3.24 11.19 -17.63
N GLN A 201 4.35 11.87 -17.35
CA GLN A 201 5.66 11.24 -17.34
C GLN A 201 5.87 10.60 -15.97
N CYS A 202 6.17 9.32 -15.94
CA CYS A 202 6.21 8.52 -14.72
C CYS A 202 7.45 7.64 -14.62
N TYR A 203 7.92 7.42 -13.41
CA TYR A 203 8.74 6.28 -13.07
C TYR A 203 7.86 5.04 -13.08
N HIS A 204 8.23 4.03 -13.85
CA HIS A 204 7.58 2.72 -13.86
C HIS A 204 8.29 1.79 -12.88
N VAL A 205 7.54 1.20 -11.99
CA VAL A 205 8.03 0.31 -10.92
C VAL A 205 7.19 -0.95 -10.89
N THR A 206 7.81 -2.11 -10.99
CA THR A 206 7.16 -3.39 -10.67
C THR A 206 7.44 -3.76 -9.23
N PHE A 207 6.47 -4.30 -8.53
CA PHE A 207 6.62 -4.67 -7.13
C PHE A 207 5.86 -5.95 -6.78
N LYS A 208 6.32 -6.64 -5.73
CA LYS A 208 5.74 -7.90 -5.23
C LYS A 208 5.94 -8.08 -3.74
N PHE A 209 5.04 -8.80 -3.10
CA PHE A 209 5.18 -9.23 -1.71
C PHE A 209 5.66 -10.68 -1.64
N THR A 210 6.57 -10.93 -0.71
CA THR A 210 7.02 -12.27 -0.34
C THR A 210 6.94 -12.42 1.18
N GLY A 211 6.45 -13.56 1.64
CA GLY A 211 6.44 -13.91 3.08
C GLY A 211 7.77 -14.50 3.52
N ASP A 212 7.85 -14.86 4.79
CA ASP A 212 9.01 -15.53 5.36
C ASP A 212 9.40 -16.75 4.53
N GLY A 213 10.72 -16.97 4.41
CA GLY A 213 11.28 -18.04 3.57
C GLY A 213 11.14 -17.80 2.05
N GLY A 214 10.83 -16.56 1.62
CA GLY A 214 10.73 -16.21 0.20
C GLY A 214 9.44 -16.70 -0.48
N LYS A 215 8.47 -17.21 0.27
CA LYS A 215 7.19 -17.68 -0.28
C LYS A 215 6.43 -16.51 -0.91
N LYS A 216 6.17 -16.59 -2.21
CA LYS A 216 5.39 -15.59 -2.95
C LYS A 216 4.00 -15.42 -2.33
N THR A 217 3.64 -14.19 -1.97
CA THR A 217 2.35 -13.86 -1.36
C THR A 217 1.48 -12.97 -2.24
N SER A 218 2.06 -12.37 -3.28
CA SER A 218 1.34 -11.64 -4.34
C SER A 218 1.92 -11.97 -5.73
N ASP A 219 1.18 -11.70 -6.79
CA ASP A 219 1.74 -11.56 -8.12
C ASP A 219 2.51 -10.25 -8.26
N ASN A 220 3.25 -10.08 -9.36
CA ASN A 220 3.85 -8.80 -9.69
C ASN A 220 2.74 -7.79 -9.98
N MET A 221 2.94 -6.59 -9.48
CA MET A 221 2.09 -5.43 -9.67
C MET A 221 2.92 -4.30 -10.21
N ASP A 222 2.30 -3.36 -10.91
CA ASP A 222 2.98 -2.23 -11.52
C ASP A 222 2.43 -0.91 -10.97
N ALA A 223 3.31 0.07 -10.80
CA ALA A 223 2.98 1.42 -10.39
C ALA A 223 3.65 2.43 -11.34
N TRP A 224 2.92 3.48 -11.69
CA TRP A 224 3.42 4.63 -12.44
C TRP A 224 3.32 5.87 -11.58
N ILE A 225 4.48 6.39 -11.19
CA ILE A 225 4.65 7.48 -10.22
C ILE A 225 5.16 8.71 -10.98
N THR A 226 4.49 9.85 -10.86
CA THR A 226 4.89 11.06 -11.57
C THR A 226 6.34 11.45 -11.26
N THR A 227 7.04 12.02 -12.27
CA THR A 227 8.41 12.49 -12.10
C THR A 227 8.50 13.88 -11.46
N ASP A 228 7.37 14.56 -11.28
CA ASP A 228 7.29 15.86 -10.61
C ASP A 228 7.52 15.76 -9.09
N SER A 229 7.59 16.88 -8.40
CA SER A 229 7.88 16.96 -6.96
C SER A 229 6.84 16.27 -6.08
N ARG A 230 5.61 16.13 -6.55
CA ARG A 230 4.53 15.46 -5.79
C ARG A 230 4.67 13.94 -5.78
N ARG A 231 5.37 13.35 -6.77
CA ARG A 231 5.58 11.90 -6.84
C ARG A 231 4.28 11.10 -6.66
N LEU A 232 3.22 11.49 -7.36
CA LEU A 232 1.92 10.83 -7.23
C LEU A 232 1.87 9.52 -8.03
N PRO A 233 1.50 8.40 -7.44
CA PRO A 233 1.12 7.21 -8.20
C PRO A 233 -0.17 7.50 -8.98
N VAL A 234 -0.06 7.67 -10.29
CA VAL A 234 -1.22 8.00 -11.14
C VAL A 234 -1.94 6.76 -11.64
N GLN A 235 -1.24 5.64 -11.67
CA GLN A 235 -1.77 4.35 -12.06
C GLN A 235 -1.09 3.23 -11.29
N LEU A 236 -1.89 2.23 -10.88
CA LEU A 236 -1.41 0.97 -10.32
C LEU A 236 -2.16 -0.16 -11.00
N GLU A 237 -1.47 -1.23 -11.38
CA GLU A 237 -2.07 -2.41 -12.00
C GLU A 237 -1.66 -3.69 -11.28
N GLY A 238 -2.58 -4.65 -11.23
CA GLY A 238 -2.29 -5.97 -10.71
C GLY A 238 -3.18 -7.03 -11.34
N LYS A 239 -2.64 -8.26 -11.45
CA LYS A 239 -3.40 -9.40 -11.93
C LYS A 239 -4.25 -9.99 -10.81
N LEU A 240 -5.45 -10.42 -11.14
CA LEU A 240 -6.32 -11.23 -10.29
C LEU A 240 -6.24 -12.69 -10.78
N VAL A 241 -6.77 -13.62 -9.97
CA VAL A 241 -6.98 -15.02 -10.43
C VAL A 241 -7.83 -15.01 -11.72
N VAL A 242 -8.79 -14.09 -11.79
CA VAL A 242 -9.61 -13.84 -12.98
C VAL A 242 -9.56 -12.36 -13.29
N GLY A 243 -9.02 -12.02 -14.46
CA GLY A 243 -8.90 -10.63 -14.93
C GLY A 243 -7.76 -9.84 -14.29
N LYS A 244 -7.89 -8.52 -14.36
CA LYS A 244 -6.94 -7.57 -13.76
C LYS A 244 -7.66 -6.38 -13.16
N VAL A 245 -7.00 -5.75 -12.22
CA VAL A 245 -7.45 -4.51 -11.59
C VAL A 245 -6.46 -3.39 -11.95
N LYS A 246 -7.01 -2.20 -12.19
CA LYS A 246 -6.26 -0.97 -12.42
C LYS A 246 -6.83 0.12 -11.53
N CYS A 247 -6.00 0.72 -10.67
CA CYS A 247 -6.33 1.94 -9.97
C CYS A 247 -5.80 3.14 -10.77
N GLU A 248 -6.64 4.13 -11.02
CA GLU A 248 -6.29 5.34 -11.75
C GLU A 248 -6.66 6.57 -10.93
N ILE A 249 -5.74 7.54 -10.86
CA ILE A 249 -6.00 8.80 -10.16
C ILE A 249 -7.18 9.54 -10.79
N ILE A 250 -8.03 10.13 -9.94
CA ILE A 250 -9.11 11.03 -10.34
C ILE A 250 -8.67 12.46 -9.97
N ASN A 251 -8.72 13.36 -10.93
CA ASN A 251 -8.43 14.79 -10.71
C ASN A 251 -9.71 15.55 -10.40
#